data_72ef1eca98fdbb298bbe249e67d6bfa2
#
_entry.id   72ef1eca98fdbb298bbe249e67d6bfa2
#
_cell.length_a   1.000
_cell.length_b   1.000
_cell.length_c   1.000
_cell.angle_alpha   90.00
_cell.angle_beta   90.00
_cell.angle_gamma   90.00
#
_symmetry.space_group_name_H-M   'P 1'
#
loop_
_entity.id
_entity.type
_entity.pdbx_description
1 polymer ?
#
loop_
_entity_poly.entity_id
_entity_poly.type
_entity_poly.pdbx_seq_one_letter_code
_entity_poly.pdbx_strand_id
1 'polypeptide(L)'
;MRQAGRYLPEYNATRARAGSFMGLAQNPDYAAEVTLQPLERFALDAAILFSDILTVPDAMGLGLSFAQGEGPRFAHPIRDERDVAKLAVPDLSKLQYVFDAVRVIRRELDGRVPLIGFAGSPFTVACYMVEGKGSDDYRLIKSMLYARPDLLHRILEINAQTTAQYLNAQIDAGAQAVMIFDSWGGVLADGLFQQFSLHYTRQVVSMLKRHSEGRAVPVIVFTKGGGQWLESIAGCGADAVGLDWTVDLAAARRRVVDSVAFQGNLDPIALFGGEFAIRQEVRRVLDNFGPVGAGGHVFNLGHGISQFTPPESVGVLVDEVRAYSPKLHGSCT
;
A
#
# COMPACT_ATOMS: atom_id res chain seq x y z
N MET A 1 -3.31 -5.57 1.96
CA MET A 1 -1.86 -5.36 2.14
C MET A 1 -1.13 -6.27 1.15
N ARG A 2 0.16 -6.54 1.25
CA ARG A 2 0.89 -7.38 0.28
C ARG A 2 0.31 -8.80 0.21
N GLN A 3 -0.08 -9.26 -0.98
CA GLN A 3 -0.59 -10.61 -1.23
C GLN A 3 0.47 -11.47 -1.92
N ALA A 4 0.97 -11.07 -3.08
CA ALA A 4 2.10 -11.74 -3.74
C ALA A 4 3.40 -11.51 -2.97
N GLY A 5 4.22 -12.53 -2.80
CA GLY A 5 5.47 -12.37 -2.07
C GLY A 5 6.24 -13.66 -1.83
N ARG A 6 7.45 -13.51 -1.33
CA ARG A 6 8.44 -14.58 -1.12
C ARG A 6 8.01 -15.67 -0.13
N TYR A 7 6.90 -15.49 0.58
CA TYR A 7 6.33 -16.53 1.44
C TYR A 7 5.63 -17.64 0.62
N LEU A 8 5.33 -17.39 -0.67
CA LEU A 8 4.72 -18.35 -1.56
C LEU A 8 5.78 -19.08 -2.41
N PRO A 9 5.80 -20.41 -2.43
CA PRO A 9 6.71 -21.20 -3.28
C PRO A 9 6.55 -20.86 -4.77
N GLU A 10 5.30 -20.74 -5.25
CA GLU A 10 4.96 -20.38 -6.63
C GLU A 10 5.50 -19.01 -7.03
N TYR A 11 5.43 -18.02 -6.14
CA TYR A 11 6.03 -16.71 -6.37
C TYR A 11 7.56 -16.82 -6.54
N ASN A 12 8.22 -17.60 -5.70
CA ASN A 12 9.67 -17.80 -5.78
C ASN A 12 10.06 -18.48 -7.10
N ALA A 13 9.27 -19.43 -7.58
CA ALA A 13 9.48 -20.09 -8.88
C ALA A 13 9.36 -19.10 -10.04
N THR A 14 8.32 -18.26 -10.06
CA THR A 14 8.14 -17.21 -11.08
C THR A 14 9.24 -16.18 -11.03
N ARG A 15 9.64 -15.74 -9.83
CA ARG A 15 10.76 -14.81 -9.66
C ARG A 15 12.09 -15.38 -10.16
N ALA A 16 12.35 -16.67 -9.97
CA ALA A 16 13.54 -17.34 -10.49
C ALA A 16 13.56 -17.35 -12.02
N ARG A 17 12.42 -17.60 -12.68
CA ARG A 17 12.27 -17.51 -14.14
C ARG A 17 12.50 -16.10 -14.67
N ALA A 18 12.04 -15.08 -13.93
CA ALA A 18 12.21 -13.67 -14.28
C ALA A 18 13.65 -13.17 -14.09
N GLY A 19 14.52 -13.92 -13.41
CA GLY A 19 15.94 -13.62 -13.18
C GLY A 19 16.21 -12.54 -12.15
N SER A 20 15.35 -11.53 -12.02
CA SER A 20 15.49 -10.43 -11.06
C SER A 20 14.14 -9.90 -10.59
N PHE A 21 14.16 -9.05 -9.55
CA PHE A 21 12.93 -8.35 -9.13
C PHE A 21 12.41 -7.40 -10.21
N MET A 22 13.29 -6.64 -10.86
CA MET A 22 12.89 -5.74 -11.94
C MET A 22 12.43 -6.53 -13.18
N GLY A 23 13.07 -7.66 -13.51
CA GLY A 23 12.61 -8.55 -14.57
C GLY A 23 11.21 -9.10 -14.31
N LEU A 24 10.87 -9.37 -13.03
CA LEU A 24 9.52 -9.75 -12.64
C LEU A 24 8.53 -8.58 -12.73
N ALA A 25 8.89 -7.41 -12.20
CA ALA A 25 8.01 -6.25 -12.11
C ALA A 25 7.77 -5.57 -13.48
N GLN A 26 8.76 -5.60 -14.38
CA GLN A 26 8.69 -4.97 -15.70
C GLN A 26 8.07 -5.88 -16.79
N ASN A 27 7.78 -7.13 -16.47
CA ASN A 27 7.08 -8.02 -17.37
C ASN A 27 5.61 -8.15 -16.97
N PRO A 28 4.65 -7.64 -17.78
CA PRO A 28 3.22 -7.65 -17.44
C PRO A 28 2.66 -9.04 -17.17
N ASP A 29 3.11 -10.06 -17.91
CA ASP A 29 2.62 -11.45 -17.74
C ASP A 29 3.11 -12.04 -16.42
N TYR A 30 4.39 -11.85 -16.07
CA TYR A 30 4.90 -12.29 -14.77
C TYR A 30 4.25 -11.53 -13.61
N ALA A 31 4.05 -10.22 -13.74
CA ALA A 31 3.36 -9.43 -12.72
C ALA A 31 1.91 -9.89 -12.54
N ALA A 32 1.22 -10.26 -13.63
CA ALA A 32 -0.11 -10.83 -13.58
C ALA A 32 -0.10 -12.21 -12.93
N GLU A 33 0.79 -13.12 -13.34
CA GLU A 33 0.92 -14.44 -12.76
C GLU A 33 1.06 -14.38 -11.23
N VAL A 34 2.01 -13.59 -10.73
CA VAL A 34 2.23 -13.51 -9.27
C VAL A 34 1.10 -12.77 -8.53
N THR A 35 0.35 -11.90 -9.19
CA THR A 35 -0.84 -11.26 -8.62
C THR A 35 -1.97 -12.27 -8.42
N LEU A 36 -2.12 -13.22 -9.34
CA LEU A 36 -3.20 -14.21 -9.31
C LEU A 36 -2.91 -15.37 -8.36
N GLN A 37 -1.66 -15.77 -8.18
CA GLN A 37 -1.26 -16.90 -7.33
C GLN A 37 -1.89 -16.91 -5.92
N PRO A 38 -1.95 -15.78 -5.17
CA PRO A 38 -2.63 -15.76 -3.87
C PRO A 38 -4.13 -16.07 -3.96
N LEU A 39 -4.81 -15.66 -5.06
CA LEU A 39 -6.24 -15.90 -5.26
C LEU A 39 -6.55 -17.34 -5.63
N GLU A 40 -5.61 -18.01 -6.27
CA GLU A 40 -5.70 -19.46 -6.60
C GLU A 40 -5.57 -20.32 -5.33
N ARG A 41 -4.79 -19.80 -4.35
CA ARG A 41 -4.48 -20.50 -3.11
C ARG A 41 -5.45 -20.20 -1.99
N PHE A 42 -5.93 -18.95 -1.91
CA PHE A 42 -6.75 -18.45 -0.82
C PHE A 42 -8.01 -17.78 -1.36
N ALA A 43 -9.13 -17.99 -0.67
CA ALA A 43 -10.41 -17.37 -1.02
C ALA A 43 -10.41 -15.88 -0.60
N LEU A 44 -9.63 -15.04 -1.27
CA LEU A 44 -9.54 -13.60 -1.04
C LEU A 44 -10.65 -12.85 -1.80
N ASP A 45 -11.10 -11.72 -1.23
CA ASP A 45 -12.20 -10.92 -1.78
C ASP A 45 -11.74 -9.74 -2.65
N ALA A 46 -10.42 -9.54 -2.78
CA ALA A 46 -9.81 -8.55 -3.67
C ALA A 46 -8.40 -8.98 -4.07
N ALA A 47 -7.96 -8.60 -5.27
CA ALA A 47 -6.57 -8.67 -5.71
C ALA A 47 -5.89 -7.33 -5.49
N ILE A 48 -4.60 -7.33 -5.15
CA ILE A 48 -3.76 -6.13 -5.22
C ILE A 48 -2.66 -6.35 -6.27
N LEU A 49 -2.50 -5.37 -7.14
CA LEU A 49 -1.47 -5.34 -8.17
C LEU A 49 -0.09 -5.68 -7.58
N PHE A 50 0.68 -6.55 -8.24
CA PHE A 50 2.09 -6.70 -7.97
C PHE A 50 2.89 -5.63 -8.70
N SER A 51 3.55 -4.76 -7.93
CA SER A 51 4.46 -3.71 -8.39
C SER A 51 5.33 -3.27 -7.20
N ASP A 52 6.10 -2.20 -7.36
CA ASP A 52 6.85 -1.56 -6.27
C ASP A 52 6.59 -0.05 -6.26
N ILE A 53 6.53 0.56 -5.07
CA ILE A 53 6.34 2.01 -4.92
C ILE A 53 7.52 2.81 -5.47
N LEU A 54 8.69 2.19 -5.63
CA LEU A 54 9.93 2.82 -6.08
C LEU A 54 10.09 2.82 -7.62
N THR A 55 9.16 2.20 -8.35
CA THR A 55 9.14 2.31 -9.82
C THR A 55 8.91 3.77 -10.27
N VAL A 56 8.17 4.54 -9.47
CA VAL A 56 7.91 5.96 -9.75
C VAL A 56 9.19 6.80 -9.70
N PRO A 57 9.98 6.82 -8.61
CA PRO A 57 11.25 7.55 -8.60
C PRO A 57 12.30 6.96 -9.55
N ASP A 58 12.22 5.67 -9.90
CA ASP A 58 13.06 5.09 -10.98
C ASP A 58 12.75 5.75 -12.33
N ALA A 59 11.47 5.91 -12.66
CA ALA A 59 11.03 6.62 -13.86
C ALA A 59 11.48 8.10 -13.89
N MET A 60 11.67 8.73 -12.72
CA MET A 60 12.25 10.06 -12.57
C MET A 60 13.76 10.11 -12.82
N GLY A 61 14.43 8.94 -12.98
CA GLY A 61 15.84 8.84 -13.30
C GLY A 61 16.77 8.61 -12.10
N LEU A 62 16.23 8.20 -10.93
CA LEU A 62 17.06 7.92 -9.76
C LEU A 62 17.86 6.60 -9.85
N GLY A 63 17.53 5.71 -10.81
CA GLY A 63 18.27 4.48 -11.08
C GLY A 63 18.10 3.44 -9.96
N LEU A 64 16.93 2.80 -9.93
CA LEU A 64 16.58 1.77 -8.94
C LEU A 64 17.31 0.46 -9.23
N SER A 65 17.87 -0.14 -8.19
CA SER A 65 18.45 -1.47 -8.23
C SER A 65 18.10 -2.25 -6.96
N PHE A 66 18.13 -3.59 -7.08
CA PHE A 66 17.91 -4.50 -5.95
C PHE A 66 19.11 -5.42 -5.83
N ALA A 67 19.98 -5.16 -4.86
CA ALA A 67 21.07 -6.07 -4.55
C ALA A 67 20.55 -7.27 -3.73
N GLN A 68 21.14 -8.43 -3.95
CA GLN A 68 20.75 -9.65 -3.24
C GLN A 68 21.01 -9.49 -1.74
N GLY A 69 19.94 -9.57 -0.92
CA GLY A 69 19.99 -9.40 0.53
C GLY A 69 20.00 -7.97 1.06
N GLU A 70 20.13 -6.94 0.21
CA GLU A 70 20.30 -5.54 0.66
C GLU A 70 19.05 -4.65 0.48
N GLY A 71 18.00 -5.12 -0.20
CA GLY A 71 16.82 -4.32 -0.50
C GLY A 71 17.04 -3.30 -1.64
N PRO A 72 16.13 -2.34 -1.79
CA PRO A 72 16.20 -1.35 -2.88
C PRO A 72 17.29 -0.31 -2.64
N ARG A 73 17.95 0.11 -3.72
CA ARG A 73 18.94 1.20 -3.74
C ARG A 73 18.73 2.10 -4.95
N PHE A 74 18.95 3.39 -4.78
CA PHE A 74 19.04 4.38 -5.84
C PHE A 74 20.49 4.75 -6.15
N ALA A 75 20.84 4.74 -7.43
CA ALA A 75 22.18 5.17 -7.90
C ALA A 75 22.37 6.69 -7.73
N HIS A 76 21.27 7.46 -7.89
CA HIS A 76 21.28 8.92 -7.86
C HIS A 76 20.31 9.46 -6.81
N PRO A 77 20.58 9.24 -5.48
CA PRO A 77 19.73 9.79 -4.43
C PRO A 77 19.83 11.31 -4.37
N ILE A 78 18.75 11.95 -3.90
CA ILE A 78 18.66 13.41 -3.76
C ILE A 78 19.44 13.87 -2.53
N ARG A 79 20.40 14.77 -2.73
CA ARG A 79 21.26 15.25 -1.64
C ARG A 79 21.19 16.76 -1.42
N ASP A 80 21.06 17.55 -2.49
CA ASP A 80 21.15 18.98 -2.46
C ASP A 80 20.19 19.65 -3.45
N GLU A 81 20.25 20.96 -3.51
CA GLU A 81 19.44 21.80 -4.38
C GLU A 81 19.62 21.48 -5.88
N ARG A 82 20.84 21.06 -6.29
CA ARG A 82 21.12 20.73 -7.67
C ARG A 82 20.40 19.43 -8.11
N ASP A 83 20.28 18.48 -7.18
CA ASP A 83 19.54 17.26 -7.43
C ASP A 83 18.05 17.54 -7.48
N VAL A 84 17.53 18.35 -6.53
CA VAL A 84 16.12 18.77 -6.52
C VAL A 84 15.74 19.53 -7.78
N ALA A 85 16.64 20.40 -8.30
CA ALA A 85 16.39 21.17 -9.52
C ALA A 85 16.22 20.31 -10.78
N LYS A 86 16.74 19.07 -10.77
CA LYS A 86 16.61 18.10 -11.90
C LYS A 86 15.31 17.31 -11.82
N LEU A 87 14.62 17.28 -10.66
CA LEU A 87 13.39 16.53 -10.50
C LEU A 87 12.26 17.14 -11.31
N ALA A 88 11.54 16.27 -12.01
CA ALA A 88 10.31 16.61 -12.71
C ALA A 88 9.36 15.41 -12.70
N VAL A 89 8.10 15.68 -12.97
CA VAL A 89 7.12 14.61 -13.24
C VAL A 89 7.62 13.82 -14.45
N PRO A 90 7.81 12.50 -14.34
CA PRO A 90 8.38 11.71 -15.44
C PRO A 90 7.37 11.48 -16.55
N ASP A 91 7.87 11.16 -17.74
CA ASP A 91 7.03 10.58 -18.78
C ASP A 91 6.51 9.22 -18.31
N LEU A 92 5.19 9.10 -18.18
CA LEU A 92 4.53 7.87 -17.70
C LEU A 92 4.69 6.69 -18.66
N SER A 93 5.11 6.91 -19.92
CA SER A 93 5.45 5.81 -20.84
C SER A 93 6.53 4.89 -20.28
N LYS A 94 7.41 5.40 -19.42
CA LYS A 94 8.41 4.61 -18.69
C LYS A 94 7.81 3.61 -17.69
N LEU A 95 6.55 3.82 -17.30
CA LEU A 95 5.78 2.97 -16.38
C LEU A 95 4.70 2.15 -17.11
N GLN A 96 4.71 2.15 -18.46
CA GLN A 96 3.69 1.48 -19.27
C GLN A 96 3.52 0.00 -18.91
N TYR A 97 4.60 -0.69 -18.54
CA TYR A 97 4.56 -2.09 -18.11
C TYR A 97 3.66 -2.33 -16.89
N VAL A 98 3.52 -1.34 -16.00
CA VAL A 98 2.60 -1.43 -14.85
C VAL A 98 1.15 -1.36 -15.32
N PHE A 99 0.85 -0.44 -16.24
CA PHE A 99 -0.50 -0.27 -16.78
C PHE A 99 -0.92 -1.46 -17.64
N ASP A 100 0.03 -2.06 -18.36
CA ASP A 100 -0.21 -3.28 -19.13
C ASP A 100 -0.45 -4.46 -18.18
N ALA A 101 0.30 -4.59 -17.08
CA ALA A 101 0.03 -5.57 -16.05
C ALA A 101 -1.39 -5.42 -15.46
N VAL A 102 -1.83 -4.19 -15.16
CA VAL A 102 -3.21 -3.94 -14.70
C VAL A 102 -4.23 -4.47 -15.71
N ARG A 103 -4.05 -4.20 -17.02
CA ARG A 103 -4.95 -4.68 -18.07
C ARG A 103 -4.99 -6.21 -18.16
N VAL A 104 -3.81 -6.85 -18.11
CA VAL A 104 -3.72 -8.32 -18.12
C VAL A 104 -4.43 -8.91 -16.90
N ILE A 105 -4.13 -8.40 -15.70
CA ILE A 105 -4.75 -8.89 -14.46
C ILE A 105 -6.27 -8.69 -14.49
N ARG A 106 -6.78 -7.56 -14.96
CA ARG A 106 -8.21 -7.30 -15.07
C ARG A 106 -8.91 -8.29 -15.99
N ARG A 107 -8.28 -8.61 -17.12
CA ARG A 107 -8.80 -9.62 -18.05
C ARG A 107 -8.82 -11.02 -17.40
N GLU A 108 -7.72 -11.44 -16.77
CA GLU A 108 -7.60 -12.76 -16.15
C GLU A 108 -8.49 -12.92 -14.90
N LEU A 109 -8.75 -11.84 -14.17
CA LEU A 109 -9.71 -11.85 -13.05
C LEU A 109 -11.14 -12.11 -13.52
N ASP A 110 -11.50 -11.69 -14.73
CA ASP A 110 -12.84 -11.86 -15.32
C ASP A 110 -13.99 -11.56 -14.35
N GLY A 111 -13.84 -10.49 -13.56
CA GLY A 111 -14.85 -10.06 -12.59
C GLY A 111 -14.93 -10.87 -11.30
N ARG A 112 -14.10 -11.87 -11.08
CA ARG A 112 -14.10 -12.72 -9.87
C ARG A 112 -13.96 -11.89 -8.59
N VAL A 113 -13.01 -10.96 -8.57
CA VAL A 113 -12.78 -10.01 -7.46
C VAL A 113 -12.30 -8.67 -8.00
N PRO A 114 -12.45 -7.55 -7.25
CA PRO A 114 -11.91 -6.26 -7.66
C PRO A 114 -10.38 -6.24 -7.60
N LEU A 115 -9.77 -5.45 -8.49
CA LEU A 115 -8.34 -5.16 -8.51
C LEU A 115 -8.04 -3.82 -7.85
N ILE A 116 -7.14 -3.85 -6.86
CA ILE A 116 -6.62 -2.67 -6.18
C ILE A 116 -5.29 -2.27 -6.81
N GLY A 117 -5.22 -1.06 -7.38
CA GLY A 117 -3.97 -0.41 -7.74
C GLY A 117 -3.34 0.28 -6.54
N PHE A 118 -2.06 0.66 -6.61
CA PHE A 118 -1.43 1.35 -5.48
C PHE A 118 -0.24 2.22 -5.87
N ALA A 119 0.13 3.09 -4.94
CA ALA A 119 1.37 3.87 -4.98
C ALA A 119 1.90 4.10 -3.55
N GLY A 120 3.16 4.50 -3.44
CA GLY A 120 3.68 5.08 -2.20
C GLY A 120 3.16 6.51 -2.00
N SER A 121 3.00 6.93 -0.73
CA SER A 121 2.73 8.33 -0.42
C SER A 121 3.89 9.21 -0.85
N PRO A 122 3.64 10.51 -1.13
CA PRO A 122 4.72 11.43 -1.48
C PRO A 122 5.87 11.45 -0.48
N PHE A 123 5.58 11.40 0.83
CA PHE A 123 6.60 11.40 1.87
C PHE A 123 7.36 10.06 1.94
N THR A 124 6.67 8.93 1.90
CA THR A 124 7.32 7.61 1.90
C THR A 124 8.27 7.45 0.71
N VAL A 125 7.86 7.89 -0.48
CA VAL A 125 8.72 7.87 -1.67
C VAL A 125 9.91 8.81 -1.49
N ALA A 126 9.69 10.03 -0.96
CA ALA A 126 10.76 10.99 -0.67
C ALA A 126 11.80 10.44 0.33
N CYS A 127 11.37 9.65 1.32
CA CYS A 127 12.31 8.97 2.23
C CYS A 127 13.33 8.13 1.45
N TYR A 128 12.88 7.28 0.55
CA TYR A 128 13.79 6.47 -0.27
C TYR A 128 14.62 7.32 -1.24
N MET A 129 14.04 8.37 -1.85
CA MET A 129 14.75 9.26 -2.77
C MET A 129 15.90 9.99 -2.07
N VAL A 130 15.70 10.43 -0.81
CA VAL A 130 16.69 11.17 -0.03
C VAL A 130 17.65 10.23 0.69
N GLU A 131 17.18 9.15 1.34
CA GLU A 131 18.08 8.19 2.00
C GLU A 131 18.90 7.36 0.98
N GLY A 132 18.35 7.14 -0.22
CA GLY A 132 18.97 6.34 -1.29
C GLY A 132 18.79 4.82 -1.11
N LYS A 133 18.25 4.40 0.04
CA LYS A 133 17.98 3.01 0.44
C LYS A 133 16.99 2.97 1.59
N GLY A 134 16.66 1.77 2.09
CA GLY A 134 15.97 1.65 3.38
C GLY A 134 16.77 2.32 4.51
N SER A 135 16.07 2.90 5.48
CA SER A 135 16.67 3.57 6.64
C SER A 135 15.90 3.23 7.91
N ASP A 136 16.59 3.15 9.03
CA ASP A 136 15.98 2.92 10.35
C ASP A 136 15.68 4.23 11.08
N ASP A 137 16.50 5.26 10.87
CA ASP A 137 16.42 6.56 11.58
C ASP A 137 15.93 7.73 10.69
N TYR A 138 15.94 7.57 9.36
CA TYR A 138 15.53 8.61 8.40
C TYR A 138 16.29 9.94 8.60
N ARG A 139 17.56 9.84 8.96
CA ARG A 139 18.36 11.00 9.38
C ARG A 139 18.51 12.04 8.28
N LEU A 140 18.73 11.65 7.05
CA LEU A 140 18.98 12.60 5.96
C LEU A 140 17.72 13.38 5.61
N ILE A 141 16.59 12.71 5.40
CA ILE A 141 15.34 13.40 5.07
C ILE A 141 14.82 14.25 6.25
N LYS A 142 14.97 13.78 7.49
CA LYS A 142 14.60 14.57 8.69
C LYS A 142 15.52 15.76 8.87
N SER A 143 16.82 15.64 8.58
CA SER A 143 17.74 16.79 8.58
C SER A 143 17.35 17.80 7.49
N MET A 144 17.01 17.35 6.27
CA MET A 144 16.54 18.22 5.19
C MET A 144 15.24 18.93 5.58
N LEU A 145 14.31 18.24 6.22
CA LEU A 145 13.05 18.80 6.71
C LEU A 145 13.25 20.01 7.62
N TYR A 146 14.24 19.96 8.52
CA TYR A 146 14.53 21.08 9.42
C TYR A 146 15.43 22.13 8.81
N ALA A 147 16.45 21.75 8.04
CA ALA A 147 17.46 22.65 7.53
C ALA A 147 17.07 23.31 6.20
N ARG A 148 16.36 22.60 5.34
CA ARG A 148 15.96 23.06 4.00
C ARG A 148 14.54 22.55 3.66
N PRO A 149 13.52 22.98 4.44
CA PRO A 149 12.13 22.60 4.20
C PRO A 149 11.65 22.98 2.79
N ASP A 150 12.16 24.03 2.21
CA ASP A 150 11.90 24.47 0.84
C ASP A 150 12.22 23.38 -0.19
N LEU A 151 13.37 22.71 -0.05
CA LEU A 151 13.75 21.60 -0.94
C LEU A 151 12.84 20.37 -0.75
N LEU A 152 12.53 20.05 0.51
CA LEU A 152 11.64 18.92 0.78
C LEU A 152 10.23 19.19 0.24
N HIS A 153 9.69 20.39 0.43
CA HIS A 153 8.41 20.77 -0.17
C HIS A 153 8.41 20.60 -1.69
N ARG A 154 9.50 20.99 -2.36
CA ARG A 154 9.63 20.80 -3.82
C ARG A 154 9.64 19.34 -4.24
N ILE A 155 10.35 18.47 -3.51
CA ILE A 155 10.34 17.02 -3.75
C ILE A 155 8.92 16.46 -3.57
N LEU A 156 8.25 16.82 -2.47
CA LEU A 156 6.93 16.33 -2.13
C LEU A 156 5.85 16.78 -3.12
N GLU A 157 5.95 18.00 -3.64
CA GLU A 157 5.05 18.53 -4.66
C GLU A 157 5.14 17.72 -5.96
N ILE A 158 6.37 17.45 -6.44
CA ILE A 158 6.61 16.65 -7.64
C ILE A 158 6.13 15.21 -7.42
N ASN A 159 6.39 14.63 -6.25
CA ASN A 159 5.91 13.30 -5.91
C ASN A 159 4.38 13.24 -5.87
N ALA A 160 3.70 14.26 -5.32
CA ALA A 160 2.25 14.28 -5.26
C ALA A 160 1.62 14.32 -6.66
N GLN A 161 2.14 15.20 -7.54
CA GLN A 161 1.70 15.29 -8.92
C GLN A 161 1.91 13.96 -9.66
N THR A 162 3.11 13.36 -9.51
CA THR A 162 3.45 12.10 -10.17
C THR A 162 2.61 10.95 -9.64
N THR A 163 2.44 10.85 -8.32
CA THR A 163 1.62 9.79 -7.68
C THR A 163 0.17 9.87 -8.16
N ALA A 164 -0.41 11.06 -8.25
CA ALA A 164 -1.76 11.24 -8.74
C ALA A 164 -1.91 10.81 -10.23
N GLN A 165 -0.98 11.22 -11.08
CA GLN A 165 -0.98 10.81 -12.49
C GLN A 165 -0.80 9.29 -12.64
N TYR A 166 0.11 8.69 -11.87
CA TYR A 166 0.38 7.26 -11.86
C TYR A 166 -0.83 6.43 -11.41
N LEU A 167 -1.51 6.86 -10.35
CA LEU A 167 -2.74 6.19 -9.89
C LEU A 167 -3.90 6.36 -10.87
N ASN A 168 -4.05 7.55 -11.46
CA ASN A 168 -5.05 7.79 -12.50
C ASN A 168 -4.83 6.91 -13.73
N ALA A 169 -3.56 6.70 -14.14
CA ALA A 169 -3.24 5.78 -15.23
C ALA A 169 -3.53 4.30 -14.88
N GLN A 170 -3.37 3.90 -13.62
CA GLN A 170 -3.81 2.57 -13.15
C GLN A 170 -5.33 2.44 -13.20
N ILE A 171 -6.08 3.49 -12.82
CA ILE A 171 -7.54 3.53 -12.91
C ILE A 171 -7.99 3.42 -14.39
N ASP A 172 -7.36 4.17 -15.28
CA ASP A 172 -7.63 4.11 -16.74
C ASP A 172 -7.29 2.74 -17.34
N ALA A 173 -6.32 2.04 -16.76
CA ALA A 173 -5.96 0.68 -17.15
C ALA A 173 -6.90 -0.39 -16.57
N GLY A 174 -7.79 -0.03 -15.62
CA GLY A 174 -8.83 -0.91 -15.08
C GLY A 174 -8.71 -1.23 -13.57
N ALA A 175 -7.87 -0.54 -12.80
CA ALA A 175 -7.90 -0.65 -11.33
C ALA A 175 -9.25 -0.14 -10.80
N GLN A 176 -9.87 -0.92 -9.92
CA GLN A 176 -11.23 -0.66 -9.41
C GLN A 176 -11.27 -0.01 -8.03
N ALA A 177 -10.15 0.01 -7.36
CA ALA A 177 -9.84 0.79 -6.17
C ALA A 177 -8.37 1.17 -6.20
N VAL A 178 -7.96 2.18 -5.45
CA VAL A 178 -6.54 2.53 -5.32
C VAL A 178 -6.15 2.73 -3.87
N MET A 179 -4.88 2.42 -3.56
CA MET A 179 -4.35 2.51 -2.21
C MET A 179 -3.05 3.31 -2.19
N ILE A 180 -2.93 4.25 -1.25
CA ILE A 180 -1.74 5.04 -1.00
C ILE A 180 -1.07 4.52 0.27
N PHE A 181 0.18 4.06 0.14
CA PHE A 181 0.96 3.53 1.27
C PHE A 181 1.88 4.60 1.84
N ASP A 182 1.54 5.13 3.00
CA ASP A 182 2.41 6.00 3.79
C ASP A 182 3.11 5.20 4.90
N SER A 183 4.02 4.33 4.48
CA SER A 183 4.74 3.42 5.39
C SER A 183 5.64 4.16 6.39
N TRP A 184 6.03 5.40 6.09
CA TRP A 184 7.00 6.16 6.88
C TRP A 184 6.45 7.47 7.45
N GLY A 185 5.18 7.82 7.24
CA GLY A 185 4.56 9.01 7.83
C GLY A 185 4.64 9.05 9.36
N GLY A 186 4.49 7.89 9.99
CA GLY A 186 4.54 7.77 11.45
C GLY A 186 5.91 8.04 12.11
N VAL A 187 6.99 8.25 11.33
CA VAL A 187 8.30 8.66 11.90
C VAL A 187 8.40 10.18 12.12
N LEU A 188 7.41 10.92 11.64
CA LEU A 188 7.36 12.37 11.79
C LEU A 188 6.81 12.77 13.16
N ALA A 189 7.27 13.93 13.66
CA ALA A 189 6.69 14.56 14.83
C ALA A 189 5.30 15.14 14.53
N ASP A 190 4.51 15.39 15.58
CA ASP A 190 3.25 16.09 15.45
C ASP A 190 3.43 17.47 14.83
N GLY A 191 2.47 17.93 14.02
CA GLY A 191 2.60 19.11 13.17
C GLY A 191 3.40 18.87 11.90
N LEU A 192 4.53 18.16 11.97
CA LEU A 192 5.33 17.83 10.79
C LEU A 192 4.70 16.72 9.93
N PHE A 193 4.01 15.76 10.56
CA PHE A 193 3.20 14.80 9.84
C PHE A 193 2.14 15.50 8.98
N GLN A 194 1.41 16.45 9.57
CA GLN A 194 0.38 17.20 8.86
C GLN A 194 0.97 17.99 7.68
N GLN A 195 2.14 18.63 7.91
CA GLN A 195 2.77 19.50 6.92
C GLN A 195 3.48 18.74 5.80
N PHE A 196 4.21 17.65 6.09
CA PHE A 196 5.11 16.99 5.14
C PHE A 196 4.59 15.65 4.63
N SER A 197 3.62 15.02 5.29
CA SER A 197 3.01 13.79 4.78
C SER A 197 1.55 13.98 4.40
N LEU A 198 0.69 14.31 5.36
CA LEU A 198 -0.76 14.34 5.16
C LEU A 198 -1.20 15.39 4.14
N HIS A 199 -0.57 16.58 4.15
CA HIS A 199 -0.86 17.65 3.19
C HIS A 199 -0.73 17.14 1.73
N TYR A 200 0.37 16.49 1.42
CA TYR A 200 0.64 15.97 0.07
C TYR A 200 -0.16 14.73 -0.27
N THR A 201 -0.46 13.88 0.71
CA THR A 201 -1.39 12.77 0.53
C THR A 201 -2.80 13.29 0.20
N ARG A 202 -3.26 14.34 0.87
CA ARG A 202 -4.53 15.03 0.56
C ARG A 202 -4.54 15.63 -0.86
N GLN A 203 -3.44 16.23 -1.29
CA GLN A 203 -3.30 16.71 -2.68
C GLN A 203 -3.47 15.55 -3.67
N VAL A 204 -2.78 14.41 -3.45
CA VAL A 204 -2.94 13.22 -4.31
C VAL A 204 -4.42 12.82 -4.37
N VAL A 205 -5.06 12.62 -3.22
CA VAL A 205 -6.47 12.18 -3.15
C VAL A 205 -7.39 13.14 -3.90
N SER A 206 -7.17 14.46 -3.82
CA SER A 206 -7.98 15.47 -4.50
C SER A 206 -7.83 15.46 -6.03
N MET A 207 -6.72 14.93 -6.56
CA MET A 207 -6.44 14.83 -8.00
C MET A 207 -6.84 13.49 -8.60
N LEU A 208 -7.33 12.53 -7.79
CA LEU A 208 -7.71 11.20 -8.28
C LEU A 208 -9.05 11.20 -8.98
N LYS A 209 -9.14 10.39 -10.02
CA LYS A 209 -10.40 10.01 -10.65
C LYS A 209 -11.22 9.18 -9.68
N ARG A 210 -12.44 9.63 -9.38
CA ARG A 210 -13.33 8.96 -8.42
C ARG A 210 -14.36 8.04 -9.10
N HIS A 211 -14.37 7.99 -10.43
CA HIS A 211 -15.25 7.15 -11.21
C HIS A 211 -14.52 6.59 -12.44
N SER A 212 -14.77 5.34 -12.76
CA SER A 212 -14.32 4.65 -13.97
C SER A 212 -15.32 3.55 -14.33
N GLU A 213 -15.54 3.32 -15.62
CA GLU A 213 -16.47 2.28 -16.11
C GLU A 213 -17.88 2.34 -15.47
N GLY A 214 -18.37 3.56 -15.19
CA GLY A 214 -19.68 3.78 -14.55
C GLY A 214 -19.75 3.44 -13.05
N ARG A 215 -18.63 3.16 -12.40
CA ARG A 215 -18.53 2.79 -10.97
C ARG A 215 -17.63 3.76 -10.19
N ALA A 216 -17.91 3.93 -8.91
CA ALA A 216 -17.02 4.63 -8.00
C ALA A 216 -15.69 3.87 -7.87
N VAL A 217 -14.58 4.62 -7.79
CA VAL A 217 -13.23 4.09 -7.50
C VAL A 217 -12.85 4.53 -6.09
N PRO A 218 -12.98 3.65 -5.09
CA PRO A 218 -12.61 3.96 -3.72
C PRO A 218 -11.11 4.20 -3.58
N VAL A 219 -10.76 5.13 -2.68
CA VAL A 219 -9.39 5.46 -2.31
C VAL A 219 -9.13 5.05 -0.88
N ILE A 220 -8.08 4.26 -0.67
CA ILE A 220 -7.63 3.79 0.63
C ILE A 220 -6.33 4.51 0.98
N VAL A 221 -6.24 5.13 2.15
CA VAL A 221 -5.00 5.71 2.66
C VAL A 221 -4.53 4.93 3.86
N PHE A 222 -3.28 4.47 3.84
CA PHE A 222 -2.64 3.77 4.95
C PHE A 222 -1.44 4.55 5.46
N THR A 223 -1.38 4.81 6.77
CA THR A 223 -0.20 5.38 7.43
C THR A 223 0.22 4.47 8.59
N LYS A 224 1.41 3.88 8.49
CA LYS A 224 1.98 3.13 9.61
C LYS A 224 2.35 4.08 10.75
N GLY A 225 1.90 3.77 11.98
CA GLY A 225 2.08 4.65 13.14
C GLY A 225 1.19 5.90 13.13
N GLY A 226 0.19 5.95 12.21
CA GLY A 226 -0.71 7.10 12.06
C GLY A 226 -1.88 7.16 13.03
N GLY A 227 -2.01 6.18 13.94
CA GLY A 227 -3.18 6.05 14.83
C GLY A 227 -3.46 7.28 15.70
N GLN A 228 -2.43 8.05 16.08
CA GLN A 228 -2.60 9.30 16.83
C GLN A 228 -3.26 10.41 15.99
N TRP A 229 -3.13 10.40 14.67
CA TRP A 229 -3.68 11.40 13.75
C TRP A 229 -4.87 10.88 12.94
N LEU A 230 -5.57 9.88 13.47
CA LEU A 230 -6.63 9.15 12.76
C LEU A 230 -7.70 10.09 12.19
N GLU A 231 -8.17 11.07 12.96
CA GLU A 231 -9.20 12.03 12.53
C GLU A 231 -8.72 12.87 11.34
N SER A 232 -7.45 13.29 11.39
CA SER A 232 -6.84 14.07 10.30
C SER A 232 -6.67 13.24 9.04
N ILE A 233 -6.31 11.95 9.18
CA ILE A 233 -6.19 11.01 8.06
C ILE A 233 -7.57 10.72 7.47
N ALA A 234 -8.57 10.43 8.29
CA ALA A 234 -9.94 10.20 7.86
C ALA A 234 -10.52 11.40 7.11
N GLY A 235 -10.18 12.63 7.55
CA GLY A 235 -10.57 13.88 6.88
C GLY A 235 -9.76 14.22 5.61
N CYS A 236 -8.91 13.32 5.08
CA CYS A 236 -8.11 13.62 3.89
C CYS A 236 -8.87 13.43 2.56
N GLY A 237 -10.11 12.96 2.58
CA GLY A 237 -10.94 12.69 1.40
C GLY A 237 -10.87 11.25 0.88
N ALA A 238 -10.22 10.34 1.62
CA ALA A 238 -10.23 8.91 1.33
C ALA A 238 -11.58 8.27 1.73
N ASP A 239 -11.93 7.14 1.11
CA ASP A 239 -13.12 6.36 1.44
C ASP A 239 -12.82 5.33 2.55
N ALA A 240 -11.55 4.93 2.69
CA ALA A 240 -11.12 4.02 3.72
C ALA A 240 -9.75 4.40 4.28
N VAL A 241 -9.55 4.11 5.57
CA VAL A 241 -8.28 4.27 6.27
C VAL A 241 -7.72 2.90 6.64
N GLY A 242 -6.52 2.61 6.16
CA GLY A 242 -5.77 1.45 6.58
C GLY A 242 -5.10 1.70 7.94
N LEU A 243 -5.25 0.76 8.87
CA LEU A 243 -4.74 0.83 10.22
C LEU A 243 -3.68 -0.24 10.45
N ASP A 244 -2.61 0.09 11.14
CA ASP A 244 -1.65 -0.89 11.60
C ASP A 244 -2.10 -1.56 12.92
N TRP A 245 -1.39 -2.59 13.34
CA TRP A 245 -1.74 -3.43 14.49
C TRP A 245 -1.64 -2.74 15.85
N THR A 246 -1.09 -1.53 15.91
CA THR A 246 -0.97 -0.76 17.16
C THR A 246 -2.26 -0.01 17.52
N VAL A 247 -3.21 0.05 16.60
CA VAL A 247 -4.47 0.79 16.76
C VAL A 247 -5.56 -0.13 17.30
N ASP A 248 -6.23 0.29 18.37
CA ASP A 248 -7.47 -0.32 18.85
C ASP A 248 -8.63 0.07 17.92
N LEU A 249 -9.24 -0.92 17.24
CA LEU A 249 -10.31 -0.68 16.25
C LEU A 249 -11.59 -0.12 16.88
N ALA A 250 -11.95 -0.58 18.10
CA ALA A 250 -13.13 -0.07 18.79
C ALA A 250 -12.95 1.42 19.18
N ALA A 251 -11.75 1.78 19.65
CA ALA A 251 -11.42 3.17 19.92
C ALA A 251 -11.38 4.01 18.63
N ALA A 252 -10.82 3.46 17.54
CA ALA A 252 -10.78 4.11 16.24
C ALA A 252 -12.19 4.42 15.72
N ARG A 253 -13.12 3.46 15.79
CA ARG A 253 -14.52 3.69 15.39
C ARG A 253 -15.19 4.80 16.17
N ARG A 254 -14.97 4.89 17.48
CA ARG A 254 -15.54 5.97 18.30
C ARG A 254 -14.97 7.34 17.95
N ARG A 255 -13.71 7.40 17.50
CA ARG A 255 -13.03 8.66 17.12
C ARG A 255 -13.49 9.18 15.76
N VAL A 256 -13.80 8.26 14.82
CA VAL A 256 -14.10 8.61 13.42
C VAL A 256 -15.43 7.95 13.03
N VAL A 257 -16.50 8.39 13.72
CA VAL A 257 -17.83 7.81 13.56
C VAL A 257 -18.30 7.87 12.10
N ASP A 258 -18.45 6.70 11.48
CA ASP A 258 -19.10 6.46 10.18
C ASP A 258 -18.65 7.34 8.99
N SER A 259 -17.49 8.01 9.09
CA SER A 259 -17.00 8.88 8.02
C SER A 259 -16.17 8.15 6.97
N VAL A 260 -15.54 7.04 7.32
CA VAL A 260 -14.70 6.21 6.44
C VAL A 260 -14.81 4.73 6.83
N ALA A 261 -14.55 3.83 5.87
CA ALA A 261 -14.31 2.43 6.17
C ALA A 261 -12.92 2.23 6.79
N PHE A 262 -12.73 1.14 7.56
CA PHE A 262 -11.41 0.75 8.04
C PHE A 262 -10.89 -0.50 7.33
N GLN A 263 -9.58 -0.51 7.07
CA GLN A 263 -8.88 -1.68 6.57
C GLN A 263 -7.78 -2.07 7.56
N GLY A 264 -7.79 -3.33 8.00
CA GLY A 264 -6.77 -3.84 8.93
C GLY A 264 -7.38 -4.79 9.96
N ASN A 265 -6.71 -5.05 11.08
CA ASN A 265 -5.36 -4.61 11.41
C ASN A 265 -4.58 -5.69 12.19
N LEU A 266 -4.71 -6.95 11.73
CA LEU A 266 -4.01 -8.06 12.39
C LEU A 266 -2.50 -7.85 12.37
N ASP A 267 -1.83 -8.08 13.50
CA ASP A 267 -0.37 -8.13 13.55
C ASP A 267 0.14 -9.25 12.61
N PRO A 268 0.98 -8.93 11.63
CA PRO A 268 1.54 -9.94 10.73
C PRO A 268 2.32 -11.06 11.45
N ILE A 269 2.84 -10.78 12.64
CA ILE A 269 3.60 -11.76 13.43
C ILE A 269 2.68 -12.79 14.09
N ALA A 270 1.40 -12.50 14.26
CA ALA A 270 0.42 -13.49 14.73
C ALA A 270 0.38 -14.75 13.84
N LEU A 271 0.74 -14.62 12.56
CA LEU A 271 0.80 -15.74 11.62
C LEU A 271 1.88 -16.79 11.94
N PHE A 272 2.77 -16.51 12.89
CA PHE A 272 3.78 -17.45 13.40
C PHE A 272 3.33 -18.17 14.67
N GLY A 273 2.19 -17.79 15.25
CA GLY A 273 1.70 -18.30 16.54
C GLY A 273 1.02 -19.69 16.49
N GLY A 274 0.91 -20.28 15.28
CA GLY A 274 0.17 -21.53 15.07
C GLY A 274 -1.34 -21.33 14.96
N GLU A 275 -2.06 -22.38 14.56
CA GLU A 275 -3.49 -22.30 14.18
C GLU A 275 -4.36 -21.68 15.28
N PHE A 276 -4.22 -22.14 16.52
CA PHE A 276 -5.03 -21.66 17.64
C PHE A 276 -4.89 -20.15 17.86
N ALA A 277 -3.64 -19.66 17.90
CA ALA A 277 -3.37 -18.25 18.12
C ALA A 277 -3.85 -17.39 16.95
N ILE A 278 -3.69 -17.86 15.71
CA ILE A 278 -4.18 -17.17 14.51
C ILE A 278 -5.70 -17.00 14.59
N ARG A 279 -6.44 -18.08 14.89
CA ARG A 279 -7.91 -18.03 15.01
C ARG A 279 -8.36 -17.11 16.14
N GLN A 280 -7.69 -17.13 17.29
CA GLN A 280 -7.99 -16.20 18.38
C GLN A 280 -7.77 -14.73 17.98
N GLU A 281 -6.65 -14.42 17.35
CA GLU A 281 -6.34 -13.05 16.95
C GLU A 281 -7.26 -12.55 15.84
N VAL A 282 -7.66 -13.40 14.90
CA VAL A 282 -8.69 -13.06 13.89
C VAL A 282 -10.00 -12.67 14.57
N ARG A 283 -10.49 -13.50 15.52
CA ARG A 283 -11.71 -13.19 16.27
C ARG A 283 -11.56 -11.90 17.05
N ARG A 284 -10.44 -11.70 17.75
CA ARG A 284 -10.16 -10.48 18.51
C ARG A 284 -10.26 -9.23 17.63
N VAL A 285 -9.69 -9.25 16.43
CA VAL A 285 -9.78 -8.12 15.50
C VAL A 285 -11.22 -7.87 15.04
N LEU A 286 -11.94 -8.94 14.68
CA LEU A 286 -13.34 -8.84 14.25
C LEU A 286 -14.26 -8.38 15.38
N ASP A 287 -14.12 -8.92 16.59
CA ASP A 287 -14.90 -8.52 17.77
C ASP A 287 -14.61 -7.07 18.17
N ASN A 288 -13.35 -6.65 18.06
CA ASN A 288 -12.93 -5.29 18.38
C ASN A 288 -13.49 -4.27 17.38
N PHE A 289 -13.63 -4.64 16.11
CA PHE A 289 -14.38 -3.82 15.16
C PHE A 289 -15.88 -3.85 15.48
N GLY A 290 -16.43 -5.00 15.85
CA GLY A 290 -17.84 -5.21 16.19
C GLY A 290 -18.76 -5.25 14.95
N PRO A 291 -20.09 -5.21 15.17
CA PRO A 291 -21.08 -5.26 14.09
C PRO A 291 -20.87 -4.12 13.07
N VAL A 292 -21.06 -4.43 11.79
CA VAL A 292 -21.00 -3.43 10.73
C VAL A 292 -22.14 -2.42 10.91
N GLY A 293 -21.74 -1.15 11.09
CA GLY A 293 -22.62 0.01 11.02
C GLY A 293 -22.54 0.67 9.66
N ALA A 294 -22.67 1.99 9.60
CA ALA A 294 -22.57 2.76 8.37
C ALA A 294 -21.14 2.74 7.75
N GLY A 295 -20.09 2.44 8.57
CA GLY A 295 -18.70 2.25 8.10
C GLY A 295 -18.38 0.78 7.86
N GLY A 296 -17.69 0.45 6.77
CA GLY A 296 -17.26 -0.91 6.43
C GLY A 296 -15.95 -1.32 7.09
N HIS A 297 -15.72 -2.65 7.18
CA HIS A 297 -14.43 -3.24 7.58
C HIS A 297 -13.87 -4.13 6.47
N VAL A 298 -12.68 -3.83 6.02
CA VAL A 298 -11.89 -4.71 5.17
C VAL A 298 -10.86 -5.40 6.07
N PHE A 299 -11.12 -6.66 6.46
CA PHE A 299 -10.15 -7.42 7.25
C PHE A 299 -8.82 -7.54 6.50
N ASN A 300 -7.72 -7.19 7.15
CA ASN A 300 -6.39 -7.24 6.57
C ASN A 300 -5.32 -7.35 7.67
N LEU A 301 -4.09 -7.68 7.27
CA LEU A 301 -2.93 -7.48 8.12
C LEU A 301 -2.68 -5.98 8.33
N GLY A 302 -2.19 -5.59 9.49
CA GLY A 302 -1.81 -4.21 9.81
C GLY A 302 -0.55 -3.72 9.07
N HIS A 303 0.17 -4.60 8.36
CA HIS A 303 1.29 -4.29 7.46
C HIS A 303 1.52 -5.45 6.47
N GLY A 304 2.52 -5.31 5.61
CA GLY A 304 2.88 -6.36 4.66
C GLY A 304 3.32 -7.65 5.34
N ILE A 305 2.87 -8.79 4.80
CA ILE A 305 3.22 -10.12 5.28
C ILE A 305 4.73 -10.38 5.25
N SER A 306 5.26 -11.09 6.23
CA SER A 306 6.66 -11.52 6.26
C SER A 306 6.95 -12.56 5.19
N GLN A 307 8.16 -12.51 4.62
CA GLN A 307 8.61 -13.54 3.68
C GLN A 307 8.80 -14.93 4.30
N PHE A 308 8.81 -15.01 5.62
CA PHE A 308 9.00 -16.24 6.39
C PHE A 308 7.68 -16.83 6.89
N THR A 309 6.55 -16.17 6.60
CA THR A 309 5.24 -16.66 7.01
C THR A 309 4.94 -17.99 6.32
N PRO A 310 4.55 -19.04 7.07
CA PRO A 310 4.08 -20.28 6.45
C PRO A 310 2.79 -20.01 5.64
N PRO A 311 2.72 -20.44 4.37
CA PRO A 311 1.50 -20.23 3.56
C PRO A 311 0.23 -20.77 4.20
N GLU A 312 0.35 -21.88 4.94
CA GLU A 312 -0.76 -22.54 5.64
C GLU A 312 -1.38 -21.62 6.70
N SER A 313 -0.58 -20.77 7.35
CA SER A 313 -1.05 -19.78 8.31
C SER A 313 -2.00 -18.76 7.69
N VAL A 314 -1.78 -18.41 6.42
CA VAL A 314 -2.70 -17.53 5.68
C VAL A 314 -4.02 -18.24 5.38
N GLY A 315 -3.97 -19.55 5.07
CA GLY A 315 -5.17 -20.38 4.92
C GLY A 315 -6.02 -20.35 6.19
N VAL A 316 -5.41 -20.63 7.34
CA VAL A 316 -6.08 -20.58 8.67
C VAL A 316 -6.72 -19.22 8.92
N LEU A 317 -6.02 -18.11 8.61
CA LEU A 317 -6.54 -16.76 8.75
C LEU A 317 -7.79 -16.57 7.89
N VAL A 318 -7.71 -16.89 6.60
CA VAL A 318 -8.82 -16.69 5.65
C VAL A 318 -10.03 -17.53 6.03
N ASP A 319 -9.81 -18.80 6.40
CA ASP A 319 -10.87 -19.70 6.85
C ASP A 319 -11.59 -19.17 8.08
N GLU A 320 -10.82 -18.64 9.06
CA GLU A 320 -11.42 -18.10 10.29
C GLU A 320 -12.20 -16.81 10.04
N VAL A 321 -11.69 -15.90 9.20
CA VAL A 321 -12.42 -14.68 8.82
C VAL A 321 -13.77 -15.06 8.19
N ARG A 322 -13.77 -16.01 7.24
CA ARG A 322 -14.98 -16.46 6.54
C ARG A 322 -15.97 -17.20 7.45
N ALA A 323 -15.47 -17.95 8.42
CA ALA A 323 -16.32 -18.70 9.36
C ALA A 323 -16.90 -17.83 10.48
N TYR A 324 -16.17 -16.81 10.91
CA TYR A 324 -16.53 -16.03 12.09
C TYR A 324 -17.24 -14.70 11.74
N SER A 325 -16.83 -14.00 10.70
CA SER A 325 -17.40 -12.71 10.31
C SER A 325 -18.94 -12.74 10.14
N PRO A 326 -19.55 -13.75 9.47
CA PRO A 326 -21.02 -13.79 9.32
C PRO A 326 -21.78 -13.86 10.64
N LYS A 327 -21.18 -14.43 11.70
CA LYS A 327 -21.80 -14.53 13.02
C LYS A 327 -21.93 -13.18 13.72
N LEU A 328 -21.03 -12.24 13.41
CA LEU A 328 -21.04 -10.90 13.97
C LEU A 328 -21.98 -9.95 13.22
N HIS A 329 -22.15 -10.19 11.92
CA HIS A 329 -22.84 -9.23 11.05
C HIS A 329 -24.26 -9.66 10.68
N GLY A 330 -24.72 -10.80 11.18
CA GLY A 330 -25.94 -11.45 10.69
C GLY A 330 -25.76 -11.94 9.27
N SER A 331 -26.35 -13.05 8.88
CA SER A 331 -26.36 -13.47 7.47
C SER A 331 -27.02 -12.35 6.66
N CYS A 332 -26.25 -11.61 5.88
CA CYS A 332 -26.81 -10.87 4.75
C CYS A 332 -27.41 -11.93 3.81
N THR A 333 -28.69 -12.22 3.99
CA THR A 333 -29.53 -12.96 3.05
C THR A 333 -29.87 -12.05 1.88
#